data_918e8e27cb68b0e4a90d600522e9dd40
#
_entry.id   918e8e27cb68b0e4a90d600522e9dd40
#
_cell.length_a   1.000
_cell.length_b   1.000
_cell.length_c   1.000
_cell.angle_alpha   90.00
_cell.angle_beta   90.00
_cell.angle_gamma   90.00
#
_symmetry.space_group_name_H-M   'P 1'
#
loop_
_entity.id
_entity.type
_entity.pdbx_description
1 polymer ?
#
loop_
_entity_poly.entity_id
_entity_poly.type
_entity_poly.pdbx_seq_one_letter_code
_entity_poly.pdbx_strand_id
1 'polypeptide(L)'
;MKSLVSFVLAVGLVFPACAETIDVEYSRFYSHVKKLDNEDTQALQFAFGFLRVGEGRLCDINQADIVTDKQTMTLEVSKEGRFTVPTERALKLANAYVRIDLKEAANLCDMSVQLETQPSYLKPHYTVEELNFLYAQYEAFFNEMGSFLSFLMPSVTGLMIQFNDENLDYITPEGLPINNGVLQLNEDWLIDAKGITLPEAPLRITALASS
;
A
#
# COMPACT_ATOMS: atom_id res chain seq x y z
N MET A 1 -27.70 -63.82 11.70
CA MET A 1 -26.53 -63.17 11.19
C MET A 1 -26.76 -61.66 11.40
N LYS A 2 -26.12 -61.04 12.44
CA LYS A 2 -26.25 -59.61 12.76
C LYS A 2 -25.01 -58.94 12.21
N SER A 3 -25.20 -58.08 11.21
CA SER A 3 -24.15 -57.26 10.62
C SER A 3 -23.92 -56.02 11.50
N LEU A 4 -22.75 -55.90 12.13
CA LEU A 4 -22.30 -54.68 12.83
C LEU A 4 -21.71 -53.72 11.79
N VAL A 5 -22.38 -52.59 11.56
CA VAL A 5 -21.84 -51.49 10.79
C VAL A 5 -21.02 -50.61 11.75
N SER A 6 -19.69 -50.67 11.64
CA SER A 6 -18.78 -49.77 12.37
C SER A 6 -18.79 -48.38 11.71
N PHE A 7 -19.33 -47.40 12.42
CA PHE A 7 -19.29 -45.98 12.02
C PHE A 7 -17.95 -45.38 12.50
N VAL A 8 -17.02 -45.19 11.58
CA VAL A 8 -15.74 -44.50 11.87
C VAL A 8 -16.02 -43.02 11.84
N LEU A 9 -16.01 -42.37 13.02
CA LEU A 9 -16.12 -40.95 13.19
C LEU A 9 -14.74 -40.32 12.86
N ALA A 10 -14.58 -39.73 11.67
CA ALA A 10 -13.40 -38.98 11.32
C ALA A 10 -13.41 -37.62 12.07
N VAL A 11 -12.66 -37.56 13.16
CA VAL A 11 -12.40 -36.28 13.87
C VAL A 11 -11.42 -35.48 13.03
N GLY A 12 -11.93 -34.48 12.30
CA GLY A 12 -11.12 -33.52 11.59
C GLY A 12 -10.33 -32.68 12.60
N LEU A 13 -8.99 -32.79 12.60
CA LEU A 13 -8.10 -31.92 13.34
C LEU A 13 -8.16 -30.54 12.72
N VAL A 14 -8.94 -29.66 13.32
CA VAL A 14 -8.87 -28.19 13.00
C VAL A 14 -7.59 -27.66 13.67
N PHE A 15 -6.54 -27.47 12.88
CA PHE A 15 -5.37 -26.74 13.35
C PHE A 15 -5.78 -25.27 13.52
N PRO A 16 -5.58 -24.66 14.70
CA PRO A 16 -5.79 -23.23 14.84
C PRO A 16 -4.81 -22.53 13.90
N ALA A 17 -5.30 -21.52 13.14
CA ALA A 17 -4.42 -20.59 12.45
C ALA A 17 -3.60 -19.89 13.53
N CYS A 18 -2.30 -20.19 13.63
CA CYS A 18 -1.41 -19.54 14.57
C CYS A 18 -1.15 -18.10 14.07
N ALA A 19 -1.65 -17.11 14.81
CA ALA A 19 -1.13 -15.77 14.75
C ALA A 19 0.38 -15.80 15.04
N GLU A 20 1.19 -15.16 14.21
CA GLU A 20 2.64 -15.16 14.36
C GLU A 20 3.17 -13.73 14.39
N THR A 21 4.06 -13.47 15.36
CA THR A 21 4.73 -12.17 15.49
C THR A 21 6.10 -12.24 14.80
N ILE A 22 6.38 -11.27 13.94
CA ILE A 22 7.68 -11.11 13.28
C ILE A 22 8.31 -9.78 13.68
N ASP A 23 9.63 -9.81 13.84
CA ASP A 23 10.44 -8.62 14.09
C ASP A 23 11.29 -8.34 12.84
N VAL A 24 11.11 -7.16 12.24
CA VAL A 24 11.84 -6.71 11.07
C VAL A 24 12.67 -5.49 11.44
N GLU A 25 13.97 -5.49 11.14
CA GLU A 25 14.83 -4.33 11.43
C GLU A 25 14.25 -3.05 10.81
N TYR A 26 14.12 -2.00 11.61
CA TYR A 26 13.65 -0.68 11.14
C TYR A 26 14.51 -0.14 10.00
N SER A 27 15.78 -0.48 9.95
CA SER A 27 16.72 -0.10 8.90
C SER A 27 16.22 -0.48 7.48
N ARG A 28 15.47 -1.57 7.34
CA ARG A 28 14.89 -2.01 6.06
C ARG A 28 13.81 -1.04 5.60
N PHE A 29 12.90 -0.66 6.49
CA PHE A 29 11.86 0.33 6.21
C PHE A 29 12.48 1.72 5.95
N TYR A 30 13.43 2.12 6.79
CA TYR A 30 14.14 3.40 6.66
C TYR A 30 14.84 3.53 5.30
N SER A 31 15.34 2.45 4.72
CA SER A 31 15.98 2.46 3.39
C SER A 31 15.02 2.89 2.28
N HIS A 32 13.71 2.67 2.46
CA HIS A 32 12.65 3.15 1.55
C HIS A 32 12.26 4.60 1.88
N VAL A 33 11.80 4.86 3.10
CA VAL A 33 11.21 6.16 3.45
C VAL A 33 12.17 7.34 3.28
N LYS A 34 13.48 7.15 3.53
CA LYS A 34 14.48 8.19 3.33
C LYS A 34 14.62 8.66 1.87
N LYS A 35 14.13 7.88 0.88
CA LYS A 35 14.16 8.26 -0.53
C LYS A 35 13.12 9.32 -0.86
N LEU A 36 12.13 9.51 0.02
CA LEU A 36 11.10 10.53 -0.11
C LEU A 36 11.39 11.79 0.73
N ASP A 37 12.58 11.89 1.32
CA ASP A 37 12.99 13.01 2.17
C ASP A 37 13.54 14.17 1.31
N ASN A 38 12.72 14.64 0.36
CA ASN A 38 13.01 15.78 -0.52
C ASN A 38 11.71 16.48 -0.97
N GLU A 39 11.83 17.69 -1.51
CA GLU A 39 10.69 18.53 -1.91
C GLU A 39 9.94 17.97 -3.14
N ASP A 40 10.64 17.26 -4.03
CA ASP A 40 10.07 16.72 -5.27
C ASP A 40 9.22 15.46 -5.03
N THR A 41 9.22 14.91 -3.81
CA THR A 41 8.44 13.72 -3.43
C THR A 41 7.64 13.92 -2.14
N GLN A 42 7.45 15.17 -1.70
CA GLN A 42 6.79 15.51 -0.43
C GLN A 42 5.33 15.05 -0.32
N ALA A 43 4.64 14.84 -1.45
CA ALA A 43 3.26 14.35 -1.45
C ALA A 43 3.16 12.82 -1.40
N LEU A 44 4.29 12.11 -1.43
CA LEU A 44 4.34 10.66 -1.47
C LEU A 44 4.68 10.05 -0.12
N GLN A 45 4.24 8.82 0.08
CA GLN A 45 4.63 7.98 1.21
C GLN A 45 4.80 6.53 0.77
N PHE A 46 5.57 5.75 1.56
CA PHE A 46 5.56 4.30 1.45
C PHE A 46 4.60 3.70 2.46
N ALA A 47 3.65 2.91 1.95
CA ALA A 47 2.78 2.05 2.74
C ALA A 47 3.33 0.61 2.70
N PHE A 48 3.56 0.04 3.87
CA PHE A 48 4.09 -1.30 4.05
C PHE A 48 2.97 -2.26 4.44
N GLY A 49 3.08 -3.50 4.04
CA GLY A 49 2.17 -4.57 4.38
C GLY A 49 2.82 -5.91 4.07
N PHE A 50 2.06 -6.98 4.12
CA PHE A 50 2.55 -8.32 3.81
C PHE A 50 1.60 -8.97 2.81
N LEU A 51 2.14 -9.40 1.66
CA LEU A 51 1.36 -10.04 0.61
C LEU A 51 1.28 -11.55 0.89
N ARG A 52 0.07 -12.08 0.86
CA ARG A 52 -0.17 -13.52 0.98
C ARG A 52 0.36 -14.24 -0.25
N VAL A 53 1.30 -15.16 -0.02
CA VAL A 53 1.95 -15.93 -1.11
C VAL A 53 0.90 -16.73 -1.88
N GLY A 54 0.86 -16.50 -3.20
CA GLY A 54 -0.03 -17.21 -4.12
C GLY A 54 -1.50 -16.77 -4.13
N GLU A 55 -1.91 -15.80 -3.29
CA GLU A 55 -3.30 -15.36 -3.21
C GLU A 55 -3.56 -13.93 -3.75
N GLY A 56 -2.51 -13.13 -3.93
CA GLY A 56 -2.64 -11.76 -4.48
C GLY A 56 -3.31 -10.74 -3.53
N ARG A 57 -3.65 -11.13 -2.28
CA ARG A 57 -4.20 -10.27 -1.23
C ARG A 57 -3.17 -9.98 -0.16
N LEU A 58 -3.41 -8.99 0.66
CA LEU A 58 -2.60 -8.75 1.86
C LEU A 58 -2.95 -9.74 2.98
N CYS A 59 -1.94 -10.06 3.80
CA CYS A 59 -2.12 -10.71 5.08
C CYS A 59 -2.72 -9.72 6.08
N ASP A 60 -3.57 -10.21 6.97
CA ASP A 60 -4.14 -9.40 8.03
C ASP A 60 -3.10 -9.11 9.13
N ILE A 61 -2.99 -7.85 9.51
CA ILE A 61 -2.13 -7.39 10.60
C ILE A 61 -3.02 -7.01 11.79
N ASN A 62 -2.80 -7.63 12.96
CA ASN A 62 -3.48 -7.26 14.20
C ASN A 62 -2.89 -5.97 14.77
N GLN A 63 -1.55 -5.87 14.77
CA GLN A 63 -0.81 -4.77 15.37
C GLN A 63 0.57 -4.62 14.71
N ALA A 64 1.06 -3.40 14.64
CA ALA A 64 2.44 -3.09 14.26
C ALA A 64 3.00 -2.06 15.24
N ASP A 65 4.22 -2.30 15.73
CA ASP A 65 4.90 -1.43 16.71
C ASP A 65 6.35 -1.21 16.30
N ILE A 66 6.87 0.00 16.49
CA ILE A 66 8.31 0.26 16.49
C ILE A 66 8.82 0.06 17.92
N VAL A 67 9.77 -0.85 18.08
CA VAL A 67 10.32 -1.23 19.39
C VAL A 67 11.79 -0.84 19.47
N THR A 68 12.15 -0.19 20.56
CA THR A 68 13.52 0.12 20.95
C THR A 68 13.77 -0.39 22.38
N ASP A 69 15.01 -0.36 22.84
CA ASP A 69 15.35 -0.69 24.23
C ASP A 69 14.64 0.21 25.28
N LYS A 70 14.15 1.39 24.87
CA LYS A 70 13.60 2.40 25.76
C LYS A 70 12.08 2.54 25.68
N GLN A 71 11.50 2.27 24.52
CA GLN A 71 10.08 2.53 24.28
C GLN A 71 9.53 1.69 23.13
N THR A 72 8.21 1.53 23.15
CA THR A 72 7.41 0.96 22.05
C THR A 72 6.48 2.06 21.55
N MET A 73 6.39 2.19 20.23
CA MET A 73 5.51 3.15 19.53
C MET A 73 4.59 2.39 18.60
N THR A 74 3.29 2.43 18.87
CA THR A 74 2.30 1.76 18.02
C THR A 74 2.12 2.52 16.71
N LEU A 75 2.10 1.79 15.61
CA LEU A 75 1.81 2.27 14.27
C LEU A 75 0.32 2.05 13.97
N GLU A 76 -0.27 3.00 13.24
CA GLU A 76 -1.62 2.84 12.73
C GLU A 76 -1.62 1.84 11.57
N VAL A 77 -2.43 0.79 11.68
CA VAL A 77 -2.66 -0.20 10.63
C VAL A 77 -4.00 0.09 9.97
N SER A 78 -3.98 0.31 8.66
CA SER A 78 -5.20 0.54 7.87
C SER A 78 -6.06 -0.72 7.81
N LYS A 79 -7.33 -0.55 7.42
CA LYS A 79 -8.27 -1.68 7.22
C LYS A 79 -7.78 -2.70 6.18
N GLU A 80 -6.91 -2.27 5.27
CA GLU A 80 -6.31 -3.13 4.23
C GLU A 80 -5.03 -3.82 4.69
N GLY A 81 -4.63 -3.71 5.97
CA GLY A 81 -3.41 -4.34 6.47
C GLY A 81 -2.13 -3.61 6.03
N ARG A 82 -2.18 -2.28 5.89
CA ARG A 82 -1.00 -1.45 5.59
C ARG A 82 -0.69 -0.50 6.74
N PHE A 83 0.59 -0.19 6.91
CA PHE A 83 1.09 0.80 7.87
C PHE A 83 2.22 1.63 7.24
N THR A 84 2.49 2.78 7.83
CA THR A 84 3.61 3.65 7.48
C THR A 84 4.60 3.71 8.63
N VAL A 85 5.85 4.06 8.35
CA VAL A 85 6.87 4.31 9.38
C VAL A 85 7.42 5.72 9.24
N PRO A 86 7.79 6.40 10.33
CA PRO A 86 8.40 7.73 10.26
C PRO A 86 9.80 7.68 9.64
N THR A 87 10.26 8.81 9.07
CA THR A 87 11.62 8.95 8.52
C THR A 87 12.55 9.45 9.63
N GLU A 88 12.88 8.56 10.59
CA GLU A 88 13.65 8.92 11.78
C GLU A 88 15.00 8.21 11.85
N ARG A 89 16.06 8.94 11.54
CA ARG A 89 17.44 8.41 11.62
C ARG A 89 17.80 7.90 13.03
N ALA A 90 17.24 8.51 14.08
CA ALA A 90 17.47 8.12 15.47
C ALA A 90 17.01 6.68 15.75
N LEU A 91 15.89 6.23 15.18
CA LEU A 91 15.40 4.86 15.32
C LEU A 91 16.36 3.85 14.69
N LYS A 92 16.92 4.18 13.51
CA LYS A 92 17.92 3.36 12.86
C LYS A 92 19.19 3.24 13.72
N LEU A 93 19.66 4.33 14.31
CA LEU A 93 20.84 4.34 15.18
C LEU A 93 20.61 3.62 16.52
N ALA A 94 19.35 3.58 16.98
CA ALA A 94 18.96 2.82 18.17
C ALA A 94 18.72 1.33 17.90
N ASN A 95 19.02 0.84 16.68
CA ASN A 95 18.76 -0.54 16.25
C ASN A 95 17.30 -0.95 16.51
N ALA A 96 16.36 -0.02 16.30
CA ALA A 96 14.94 -0.32 16.42
C ALA A 96 14.51 -1.43 15.45
N TYR A 97 13.47 -2.14 15.81
CA TYR A 97 12.79 -3.07 14.92
C TYR A 97 11.29 -2.77 14.89
N VAL A 98 10.64 -3.17 13.80
CA VAL A 98 9.19 -3.14 13.67
C VAL A 98 8.68 -4.52 14.00
N ARG A 99 7.88 -4.61 15.05
CA ARG A 99 7.18 -5.82 15.46
C ARG A 99 5.81 -5.86 14.82
N ILE A 100 5.53 -6.91 14.08
CA ILE A 100 4.27 -7.08 13.36
C ILE A 100 3.60 -8.37 13.85
N ASP A 101 2.38 -8.24 14.35
CA ASP A 101 1.52 -9.37 14.73
C ASP A 101 0.59 -9.69 13.56
N LEU A 102 0.86 -10.81 12.88
CA LEU A 102 0.11 -11.33 11.75
C LEU A 102 -0.98 -12.31 12.22
N LYS A 103 -2.15 -12.30 11.58
CA LYS A 103 -3.17 -13.34 11.82
C LYS A 103 -2.80 -14.66 11.15
N GLU A 104 -2.03 -14.61 10.08
CA GLU A 104 -1.53 -15.76 9.34
C GLU A 104 -0.12 -16.15 9.79
N ALA A 105 0.31 -17.36 9.38
CA ALA A 105 1.69 -17.79 9.59
C ALA A 105 2.67 -16.93 8.76
N ALA A 106 3.76 -16.48 9.37
CA ALA A 106 4.70 -15.54 8.77
C ALA A 106 5.35 -16.05 7.47
N ASN A 107 5.59 -17.34 7.35
CA ASN A 107 6.14 -17.97 6.15
C ASN A 107 5.20 -17.94 4.92
N LEU A 108 3.96 -17.49 5.11
CA LEU A 108 2.96 -17.32 4.04
C LEU A 108 2.79 -15.86 3.63
N CYS A 109 3.56 -14.94 4.21
CA CYS A 109 3.38 -13.50 4.08
C CYS A 109 4.70 -12.84 3.69
N ASP A 110 4.83 -12.38 2.45
CA ASP A 110 6.00 -11.64 1.98
C ASP A 110 5.82 -10.13 2.15
N MET A 111 6.89 -9.42 2.53
CA MET A 111 6.85 -7.98 2.69
C MET A 111 6.47 -7.30 1.36
N SER A 112 5.45 -6.46 1.42
CA SER A 112 4.92 -5.65 0.32
C SER A 112 5.16 -4.17 0.61
N VAL A 113 5.66 -3.45 -0.39
CA VAL A 113 5.91 -2.01 -0.32
C VAL A 113 5.13 -1.34 -1.44
N GLN A 114 4.33 -0.34 -1.11
CA GLN A 114 3.57 0.46 -2.07
C GLN A 114 3.94 1.93 -1.94
N LEU A 115 4.21 2.57 -3.06
CA LEU A 115 4.33 4.03 -3.14
C LEU A 115 2.94 4.60 -3.42
N GLU A 116 2.49 5.53 -2.59
CA GLU A 116 1.17 6.16 -2.71
C GLU A 116 1.21 7.62 -2.28
N THR A 117 0.17 8.36 -2.64
CA THR A 117 -0.02 9.75 -2.19
C THR A 117 -0.37 9.78 -0.71
N GLN A 118 0.24 10.72 0.04
CA GLN A 118 -0.06 10.92 1.46
C GLN A 118 -1.55 11.29 1.68
N PRO A 119 -2.17 10.84 2.79
CA PRO A 119 -3.58 11.11 3.11
C PRO A 119 -3.97 12.58 3.11
N SER A 120 -3.04 13.48 3.46
CA SER A 120 -3.26 14.94 3.45
C SER A 120 -3.58 15.53 2.08
N TYR A 121 -3.24 14.82 1.00
CA TYR A 121 -3.53 15.22 -0.38
C TYR A 121 -4.75 14.49 -0.97
N LEU A 122 -5.37 13.56 -0.24
CA LEU A 122 -6.55 12.83 -0.72
C LEU A 122 -7.83 13.62 -0.45
N LYS A 123 -8.55 13.99 -1.51
CA LYS A 123 -9.77 14.80 -1.44
C LYS A 123 -10.71 14.53 -2.62
N PRO A 124 -11.99 14.90 -2.54
CA PRO A 124 -12.94 14.61 -3.62
C PRO A 124 -12.83 15.57 -4.83
N HIS A 125 -12.15 16.71 -4.71
CA HIS A 125 -12.03 17.69 -5.79
C HIS A 125 -10.58 18.06 -6.02
N TYR A 126 -10.12 17.97 -7.26
CA TYR A 126 -8.78 18.36 -7.66
C TYR A 126 -8.84 19.39 -8.79
N THR A 127 -8.01 20.44 -8.70
CA THR A 127 -7.68 21.31 -9.82
C THR A 127 -6.67 20.62 -10.74
N VAL A 128 -6.48 21.15 -11.94
CA VAL A 128 -5.48 20.62 -12.87
C VAL A 128 -4.05 20.79 -12.30
N GLU A 129 -3.78 21.89 -11.61
CA GLU A 129 -2.48 22.14 -10.98
C GLU A 129 -2.17 21.12 -9.90
N GLU A 130 -3.16 20.71 -9.11
CA GLU A 130 -3.00 19.70 -8.07
C GLU A 130 -2.79 18.31 -8.64
N LEU A 131 -3.50 17.94 -9.72
CA LEU A 131 -3.28 16.68 -10.40
C LEU A 131 -1.88 16.61 -11.03
N ASN A 132 -1.47 17.69 -11.71
CA ASN A 132 -0.14 17.78 -12.29
C ASN A 132 0.97 17.80 -11.23
N PHE A 133 0.71 18.41 -10.07
CA PHE A 133 1.64 18.36 -8.95
C PHE A 133 1.81 16.90 -8.46
N LEU A 134 0.72 16.15 -8.25
CA LEU A 134 0.82 14.75 -7.84
C LEU A 134 1.51 13.89 -8.91
N TYR A 135 1.19 14.10 -10.18
CA TYR A 135 1.83 13.40 -11.28
C TYR A 135 3.34 13.64 -11.31
N ALA A 136 3.77 14.90 -11.22
CA ALA A 136 5.18 15.27 -11.19
C ALA A 136 5.95 14.66 -10.00
N GLN A 137 5.30 14.49 -8.83
CA GLN A 137 5.91 13.82 -7.67
C GLN A 137 6.26 12.36 -7.97
N TYR A 138 5.37 11.63 -8.66
CA TYR A 138 5.65 10.25 -9.09
C TYR A 138 6.72 10.21 -10.17
N GLU A 139 6.68 11.10 -11.18
CA GLU A 139 7.74 11.19 -12.19
C GLU A 139 9.11 11.44 -11.56
N ALA A 140 9.20 12.39 -10.63
CA ALA A 140 10.44 12.71 -9.93
C ALA A 140 11.00 11.48 -9.20
N PHE A 141 10.16 10.76 -8.45
CA PHE A 141 10.57 9.54 -7.76
C PHE A 141 11.09 8.46 -8.72
N PHE A 142 10.35 8.15 -9.79
CA PHE A 142 10.73 7.11 -10.74
C PHE A 142 11.97 7.50 -11.56
N ASN A 143 12.13 8.79 -11.91
CA ASN A 143 13.31 9.30 -12.60
C ASN A 143 14.57 9.21 -11.71
N GLU A 144 14.47 9.54 -10.41
CA GLU A 144 15.57 9.39 -9.47
C GLU A 144 15.98 7.92 -9.30
N MET A 145 15.01 7.03 -9.13
CA MET A 145 15.25 5.59 -9.02
C MET A 145 15.83 4.98 -10.30
N GLY A 146 15.42 5.50 -11.46
CA GLY A 146 15.84 5.01 -12.78
C GLY A 146 17.17 5.58 -13.30
N SER A 147 17.81 6.51 -12.61
CA SER A 147 18.96 7.26 -13.13
C SER A 147 20.13 6.40 -13.66
N PHE A 148 20.27 5.16 -13.21
CA PHE A 148 21.29 4.22 -13.68
C PHE A 148 20.78 3.18 -14.70
N LEU A 149 19.44 2.90 -14.73
CA LEU A 149 18.81 1.88 -15.56
C LEU A 149 17.47 2.37 -16.13
N SER A 150 17.37 3.64 -16.49
CA SER A 150 16.13 4.30 -16.93
C SER A 150 15.38 3.56 -18.03
N PHE A 151 16.10 2.84 -18.92
CA PHE A 151 15.50 2.05 -19.99
C PHE A 151 14.83 0.74 -19.52
N LEU A 152 15.04 0.33 -18.26
CA LEU A 152 14.42 -0.87 -17.66
C LEU A 152 13.31 -0.53 -16.67
N MET A 153 13.16 0.76 -16.30
CA MET A 153 12.12 1.18 -15.40
C MET A 153 10.85 1.56 -16.18
N PRO A 154 9.66 1.11 -15.74
CA PRO A 154 8.43 1.56 -16.37
C PRO A 154 8.30 3.08 -16.19
N SER A 155 7.91 3.77 -17.27
CA SER A 155 7.59 5.20 -17.19
C SER A 155 6.23 5.40 -16.53
N VAL A 156 6.10 6.51 -15.80
CA VAL A 156 4.80 6.95 -15.29
C VAL A 156 3.98 7.46 -16.47
N THR A 157 2.78 6.91 -16.66
CA THR A 157 1.88 7.26 -17.77
C THR A 157 0.58 7.89 -17.29
N GLY A 158 0.49 8.21 -15.99
CA GLY A 158 -0.67 8.83 -15.39
C GLY A 158 -0.82 8.54 -13.91
N LEU A 159 -2.04 8.75 -13.42
CA LEU A 159 -2.44 8.49 -12.03
C LEU A 159 -3.53 7.42 -11.99
N MET A 160 -3.43 6.51 -11.04
CA MET A 160 -4.47 5.55 -10.70
C MET A 160 -5.09 5.92 -9.36
N ILE A 161 -6.39 6.16 -9.36
CA ILE A 161 -7.19 6.55 -8.19
C ILE A 161 -8.02 5.34 -7.78
N GLN A 162 -7.89 4.91 -6.52
CA GLN A 162 -8.66 3.79 -5.96
C GLN A 162 -9.59 4.28 -4.85
N PHE A 163 -10.78 3.72 -4.81
CA PHE A 163 -11.81 4.01 -3.82
C PHE A 163 -11.97 2.88 -2.80
N ASN A 164 -12.60 3.19 -1.65
CA ASN A 164 -12.85 2.18 -0.62
C ASN A 164 -13.84 1.09 -1.05
N ASP A 165 -14.81 1.46 -1.89
CA ASP A 165 -15.78 0.52 -2.45
C ASP A 165 -15.23 -0.08 -3.75
N GLU A 166 -14.80 -1.32 -3.69
CA GLU A 166 -14.30 -2.07 -4.85
C GLU A 166 -15.38 -2.36 -5.91
N ASN A 167 -16.67 -2.12 -5.60
CA ASN A 167 -17.78 -2.27 -6.52
C ASN A 167 -18.31 -0.92 -7.01
N LEU A 168 -17.62 0.19 -6.71
CA LEU A 168 -18.05 1.52 -7.15
C LEU A 168 -17.92 1.62 -8.67
N ASP A 169 -19.07 1.70 -9.34
CA ASP A 169 -19.22 2.05 -10.75
C ASP A 169 -19.88 3.42 -10.85
N TYR A 170 -19.17 4.41 -11.42
CA TYR A 170 -19.64 5.79 -11.48
C TYR A 170 -19.06 6.51 -12.70
N ILE A 171 -19.80 7.43 -13.29
CA ILE A 171 -19.27 8.33 -14.33
C ILE A 171 -19.11 9.71 -13.69
N THR A 172 -17.88 10.22 -13.68
CA THR A 172 -17.60 11.55 -13.13
C THR A 172 -18.29 12.65 -13.95
N PRO A 173 -18.49 13.87 -13.42
CA PRO A 173 -19.00 15.01 -14.18
C PRO A 173 -18.18 15.31 -15.45
N GLU A 174 -16.90 15.00 -15.44
CA GLU A 174 -15.97 15.16 -16.56
C GLU A 174 -16.06 14.02 -17.59
N GLY A 175 -16.96 13.03 -17.35
CA GLY A 175 -17.20 11.91 -18.28
C GLY A 175 -16.25 10.73 -18.14
N LEU A 176 -15.47 10.66 -17.09
CA LEU A 176 -14.53 9.55 -16.84
C LEU A 176 -15.22 8.41 -16.07
N PRO A 177 -15.03 7.15 -16.50
CA PRO A 177 -15.60 6.01 -15.79
C PRO A 177 -14.73 5.60 -14.61
N ILE A 178 -15.36 5.44 -13.44
CA ILE A 178 -14.84 4.64 -12.34
C ILE A 178 -15.43 3.25 -12.51
N ASN A 179 -14.59 2.24 -12.60
CA ASN A 179 -14.99 0.83 -12.75
C ASN A 179 -14.38 0.01 -11.62
N ASN A 180 -15.22 -0.74 -10.93
CA ASN A 180 -14.78 -1.58 -9.80
C ASN A 180 -13.90 -0.79 -8.80
N GLY A 181 -14.31 0.43 -8.46
CA GLY A 181 -13.59 1.27 -7.52
C GLY A 181 -12.27 1.86 -8.01
N VAL A 182 -12.00 1.82 -9.33
CA VAL A 182 -10.75 2.32 -9.92
C VAL A 182 -11.03 3.33 -11.04
N LEU A 183 -10.32 4.45 -10.99
CA LEU A 183 -10.25 5.46 -12.04
C LEU A 183 -8.81 5.60 -12.51
N GLN A 184 -8.59 5.64 -13.82
CA GLN A 184 -7.29 5.89 -14.42
C GLN A 184 -7.29 7.24 -15.14
N LEU A 185 -6.35 8.10 -14.79
CA LEU A 185 -6.09 9.37 -15.44
C LEU A 185 -4.78 9.23 -16.20
N ASN A 186 -4.86 9.03 -17.51
CA ASN A 186 -3.65 8.94 -18.32
C ASN A 186 -3.04 10.33 -18.57
N GLU A 187 -1.78 10.36 -19.01
CA GLU A 187 -1.03 11.58 -19.26
C GLU A 187 -1.73 12.48 -20.30
N ASP A 188 -2.27 11.92 -21.39
CA ASP A 188 -2.98 12.69 -22.41
C ASP A 188 -4.18 13.44 -21.81
N TRP A 189 -4.94 12.79 -20.93
CA TRP A 189 -6.05 13.44 -20.24
C TRP A 189 -5.57 14.53 -19.28
N LEU A 190 -4.47 14.30 -18.53
CA LEU A 190 -3.92 15.27 -17.58
C LEU A 190 -3.48 16.56 -18.27
N ILE A 191 -2.97 16.50 -19.49
CA ILE A 191 -2.54 17.66 -20.27
C ILE A 191 -3.73 18.59 -20.58
N ASP A 192 -4.90 18.04 -20.94
CA ASP A 192 -6.09 18.78 -21.36
C ASP A 192 -7.11 18.97 -20.23
N ALA A 193 -6.85 18.45 -19.03
CA ALA A 193 -7.77 18.47 -17.91
C ALA A 193 -8.08 19.89 -17.43
N LYS A 194 -9.31 20.06 -16.91
CA LYS A 194 -9.74 21.28 -16.20
C LYS A 194 -9.90 21.05 -14.70
N GLY A 195 -9.49 19.88 -14.20
CA GLY A 195 -9.74 19.37 -12.88
C GLY A 195 -10.66 18.18 -12.90
N ILE A 196 -10.95 17.60 -11.72
CA ILE A 196 -11.86 16.46 -11.58
C ILE A 196 -12.66 16.55 -10.29
N THR A 197 -13.91 16.08 -10.38
CA THR A 197 -14.81 15.91 -9.24
C THR A 197 -15.11 14.43 -9.04
N LEU A 198 -14.63 13.90 -7.93
CA LEU A 198 -14.85 12.52 -7.52
C LEU A 198 -16.08 12.40 -6.62
N PRO A 199 -16.77 11.25 -6.56
CA PRO A 199 -17.95 11.05 -5.71
C PRO A 199 -17.60 11.13 -4.22
N GLU A 200 -16.38 10.78 -3.85
CA GLU A 200 -15.83 10.83 -2.49
C GLU A 200 -14.31 11.00 -2.51
N ALA A 201 -13.70 11.24 -1.37
CA ALA A 201 -12.25 11.21 -1.26
C ALA A 201 -11.75 9.78 -1.55
N PRO A 202 -10.72 9.61 -2.40
CA PRO A 202 -10.21 8.29 -2.72
C PRO A 202 -9.51 7.64 -1.51
N LEU A 203 -9.46 6.32 -1.52
CA LEU A 203 -8.66 5.54 -0.59
C LEU A 203 -7.17 5.83 -0.78
N ARG A 204 -6.73 5.89 -2.05
CA ARG A 204 -5.35 6.18 -2.44
C ARG A 204 -5.23 6.68 -3.87
N ILE A 205 -4.12 7.33 -4.15
CA ILE A 205 -3.66 7.62 -5.50
C ILE A 205 -2.27 7.01 -5.65
N THR A 206 -2.01 6.36 -6.78
CA THR A 206 -0.72 5.76 -7.14
C THR A 206 -0.34 6.13 -8.56
N ALA A 207 0.92 5.88 -8.96
CA ALA A 207 1.31 6.00 -10.35
C ALA A 207 0.62 4.96 -11.23
N LEU A 208 0.18 5.35 -12.42
CA LEU A 208 -0.09 4.46 -13.53
C LEU A 208 1.21 4.30 -14.31
N ALA A 209 1.71 3.07 -14.41
CA ALA A 209 2.98 2.77 -15.07
C ALA A 209 2.75 2.06 -16.40
N SER A 210 3.65 2.32 -17.38
CA SER A 210 3.67 1.56 -18.63
C SER A 210 3.99 0.08 -18.36
N SER A 211 3.24 -0.80 -18.98
CA SER A 211 3.49 -2.25 -18.98
C SER A 211 4.62 -2.64 -19.92
#